data_863cfac6ffd9c1cfd00e2a4fe83fb3cb
#
_entry.id   863cfac6ffd9c1cfd00e2a4fe83fb3cb
#
_cell.length_a   1.000
_cell.length_b   1.000
_cell.length_c   1.000
_cell.angle_alpha   90.00
_cell.angle_beta   90.00
_cell.angle_gamma   90.00
#
_symmetry.space_group_name_H-M   'P 1'
#
loop_
_entity.id
_entity.type
_entity.pdbx_description
1 polymer ?
#
loop_
_entity_poly.entity_id
_entity_poly.type
_entity_poly.pdbx_seq_one_letter_code
_entity_poly.pdbx_strand_id
1 'polypeptide(L)'
;MGYGSALAKVLSEIPSGLVRRASEPREQLTALPTGLAGLDTLLGGGWARARLNMLEPGPSASTGRTTIASTTVAAVTAAGMQAAWLDGDGSLDIGSLAATGTVFEHLLWVRGPLGTDRVMKAASQVISSGVFELVVLRPSGERWSSGAAMQWARLSREAGATRTTVLVLAGSPGMPIPGSYGVFFSPMLTRWTGPFGQAGFLDGATIQVNADDDGATSIPATADYGGLQ
;
A
#
# COMPACT_ATOMS: atom_id res chain seq x y z
N MET A 1 -6.18 15.33 42.45
CA MET A 1 -5.12 14.31 42.61
C MET A 1 -5.72 12.95 42.32
N GLY A 2 -5.32 12.19 41.32
CA GLY A 2 -5.79 10.82 41.20
C GLY A 2 -5.62 10.11 39.83
N TYR A 3 -5.57 10.83 38.70
CA TYR A 3 -5.53 10.16 37.43
C TYR A 3 -4.15 9.56 37.06
N GLY A 4 -3.05 10.11 37.55
CA GLY A 4 -1.70 9.62 37.28
C GLY A 4 -1.36 8.27 37.93
N SER A 5 -1.92 7.97 39.10
CA SER A 5 -1.63 6.71 39.81
C SER A 5 -2.40 5.51 39.23
N ALA A 6 -3.63 5.72 38.73
CA ALA A 6 -4.42 4.68 38.10
C ALA A 6 -3.82 4.28 36.75
N LEU A 7 -3.37 5.25 35.95
CA LEU A 7 -2.70 5.00 34.65
C LEU A 7 -1.37 4.27 34.87
N ALA A 8 -0.56 4.68 35.85
CA ALA A 8 0.71 4.03 36.18
C ALA A 8 0.51 2.56 36.59
N LYS A 9 -0.55 2.26 37.35
CA LYS A 9 -0.89 0.89 37.75
C LYS A 9 -1.29 0.03 36.55
N VAL A 10 -2.15 0.55 35.67
CA VAL A 10 -2.54 -0.16 34.44
C VAL A 10 -1.33 -0.42 33.54
N LEU A 11 -0.44 0.57 33.39
CA LEU A 11 0.77 0.42 32.58
C LEU A 11 1.76 -0.58 33.15
N SER A 12 1.80 -0.77 34.47
CA SER A 12 2.68 -1.78 35.12
C SER A 12 2.17 -3.21 34.98
N GLU A 13 0.88 -3.40 34.72
CA GLU A 13 0.27 -4.73 34.50
C GLU A 13 0.37 -5.20 33.04
N ILE A 14 0.76 -4.32 32.11
CA ILE A 14 0.93 -4.65 30.71
C ILE A 14 2.37 -5.14 30.47
N PRO A 15 2.57 -6.30 29.81
CA PRO A 15 3.91 -6.79 29.50
C PRO A 15 4.78 -5.74 28.82
N SER A 16 6.02 -5.59 29.26
CA SER A 16 6.99 -4.69 28.66
C SER A 16 7.18 -5.02 27.18
N GLY A 17 6.87 -4.08 26.31
CA GLY A 17 6.90 -4.25 24.84
C GLY A 17 5.54 -4.07 24.16
N LEU A 18 4.42 -4.12 24.90
CA LEU A 18 3.09 -3.86 24.34
C LEU A 18 2.68 -2.38 24.43
N VAL A 19 3.33 -1.60 25.29
CA VAL A 19 3.09 -0.16 25.43
C VAL A 19 4.40 0.58 25.18
N ARG A 20 4.42 1.43 24.17
CA ARG A 20 5.51 2.36 23.87
C ARG A 20 5.10 3.77 24.26
N ARG A 21 6.06 4.55 24.75
CA ARG A 21 5.87 5.98 24.94
C ARG A 21 5.91 6.68 23.60
N ALA A 22 5.05 7.68 23.41
CA ALA A 22 5.03 8.48 22.17
C ALA A 22 6.38 9.19 21.88
N SER A 23 7.21 9.39 22.92
CA SER A 23 8.55 9.99 22.82
C SER A 23 9.67 8.99 22.54
N GLU A 24 9.38 7.67 22.53
CA GLU A 24 10.41 6.69 22.16
C GLU A 24 10.66 6.76 20.66
N PRO A 25 11.94 6.85 20.20
CA PRO A 25 12.23 6.78 18.77
C PRO A 25 11.56 5.51 18.22
N ARG A 26 10.71 5.67 17.21
CA ARG A 26 10.25 4.51 16.43
C ARG A 26 11.52 3.83 15.96
N GLU A 27 11.70 2.55 16.30
CA GLU A 27 12.68 1.71 15.65
C GLU A 27 12.47 1.93 14.14
N GLN A 28 13.45 2.54 13.49
CA GLN A 28 13.38 2.82 12.04
C GLN A 28 13.37 1.45 11.36
N LEU A 29 12.19 0.86 11.25
CA LEU A 29 11.96 -0.23 10.33
C LEU A 29 12.38 0.33 8.98
N THR A 30 13.48 -0.20 8.43
CA THR A 30 13.97 0.22 7.12
C THR A 30 12.82 0.18 6.14
N ALA A 31 12.49 1.32 5.55
CA ALA A 31 11.38 1.43 4.62
C ALA A 31 11.59 0.51 3.40
N LEU A 32 10.52 0.06 2.77
CA LEU A 32 10.59 -0.65 1.50
C LEU A 32 10.50 0.38 0.37
N PRO A 33 11.54 0.54 -0.47
CA PRO A 33 11.50 1.48 -1.58
C PRO A 33 10.29 1.27 -2.49
N THR A 34 9.65 2.35 -2.90
CA THR A 34 8.47 2.31 -3.77
C THR A 34 8.83 2.10 -5.24
N GLY A 35 10.09 2.33 -5.60
CA GLY A 35 10.56 2.43 -6.98
C GLY A 35 10.36 3.81 -7.60
N LEU A 36 9.84 4.78 -6.85
CA LEU A 36 9.62 6.16 -7.27
C LEU A 36 10.33 7.11 -6.29
N ALA A 37 11.44 7.71 -6.71
CA ALA A 37 12.29 8.54 -5.84
C ALA A 37 11.53 9.68 -5.15
N GLY A 38 10.57 10.32 -5.84
CA GLY A 38 9.75 11.38 -5.27
C GLY A 38 8.83 10.87 -4.16
N LEU A 39 8.26 9.68 -4.33
CA LEU A 39 7.41 9.03 -3.33
C LEU A 39 8.25 8.52 -2.15
N ASP A 40 9.43 7.96 -2.41
CA ASP A 40 10.36 7.54 -1.37
C ASP A 40 10.77 8.71 -0.48
N THR A 41 11.06 9.87 -1.07
CA THR A 41 11.36 11.10 -0.30
C THR A 41 10.20 11.52 0.57
N LEU A 42 8.97 11.51 0.05
CA LEU A 42 7.75 11.85 0.80
C LEU A 42 7.51 10.89 1.97
N LEU A 43 7.73 9.60 1.75
CA LEU A 43 7.49 8.55 2.75
C LEU A 43 8.69 8.30 3.67
N GLY A 44 9.74 9.12 3.61
CA GLY A 44 10.93 8.94 4.45
C GLY A 44 11.73 7.68 4.14
N GLY A 45 11.76 7.29 2.86
CA GLY A 45 12.53 6.15 2.34
C GLY A 45 11.69 5.05 1.68
N GLY A 46 10.37 5.17 1.69
CA GLY A 46 9.44 4.21 1.06
C GLY A 46 8.31 3.76 1.97
N TRP A 47 7.70 2.64 1.64
CA TRP A 47 6.59 2.06 2.41
C TRP A 47 7.01 1.62 3.80
N ALA A 48 6.15 1.84 4.79
CA ALA A 48 6.38 1.34 6.15
C ALA A 48 6.38 -0.20 6.15
N ARG A 49 7.52 -0.80 6.54
CA ARG A 49 7.67 -2.26 6.65
C ARG A 49 6.87 -2.83 7.83
N ALA A 50 6.54 -4.09 7.73
CA ALA A 50 5.82 -4.82 8.78
C ALA A 50 4.46 -4.20 9.12
N ARG A 51 3.82 -3.54 8.13
CA ARG A 51 2.57 -2.81 8.30
C ARG A 51 1.67 -2.89 7.06
N LEU A 52 0.41 -2.50 7.27
CA LEU A 52 -0.53 -2.22 6.21
C LEU A 52 -0.36 -0.75 5.77
N ASN A 53 -0.08 -0.54 4.50
CA ASN A 53 -0.04 0.78 3.87
C ASN A 53 -1.29 0.90 3.00
N MET A 54 -2.15 1.85 3.32
CA MET A 54 -3.41 2.08 2.62
C MET A 54 -3.20 3.03 1.46
N LEU A 55 -3.52 2.59 0.26
CA LEU A 55 -3.59 3.44 -0.92
C LEU A 55 -5.04 3.84 -1.11
N GLU A 56 -5.41 4.99 -0.55
CA GLU A 56 -6.79 5.47 -0.57
C GLU A 56 -7.17 6.12 -1.90
N PRO A 57 -8.39 5.87 -2.41
CA PRO A 57 -8.85 6.53 -3.61
C PRO A 57 -9.07 8.02 -3.33
N GLY A 58 -8.60 8.86 -4.25
CA GLY A 58 -9.02 10.24 -4.30
C GLY A 58 -10.47 10.38 -4.81
N PRO A 59 -10.97 11.61 -4.94
CA PRO A 59 -12.34 11.89 -5.37
C PRO A 59 -12.62 11.50 -6.83
N SER A 60 -11.60 11.17 -7.61
CA SER A 60 -11.75 10.72 -9.00
C SER A 60 -11.43 9.24 -9.16
N ALA A 61 -12.00 8.62 -10.18
CA ALA A 61 -11.82 7.19 -10.48
C ALA A 61 -10.37 6.82 -10.83
N SER A 62 -9.59 7.74 -11.43
CA SER A 62 -8.22 7.49 -11.86
C SER A 62 -7.23 8.22 -10.95
N THR A 63 -6.56 7.48 -10.07
CA THR A 63 -5.65 8.02 -9.06
C THR A 63 -4.22 7.48 -9.16
N GLY A 64 -3.92 6.63 -10.15
CA GLY A 64 -2.59 6.04 -10.34
C GLY A 64 -2.16 5.02 -9.27
N ARG A 65 -3.03 4.65 -8.33
CA ARG A 65 -2.70 3.72 -7.23
C ARG A 65 -2.20 2.36 -7.71
N THR A 66 -2.86 1.80 -8.73
CA THR A 66 -2.45 0.54 -9.35
C THR A 66 -1.07 0.68 -9.98
N THR A 67 -0.81 1.80 -10.65
CA THR A 67 0.50 2.10 -11.24
C THR A 67 1.59 2.14 -10.18
N ILE A 68 1.36 2.84 -9.06
CA ILE A 68 2.33 2.91 -7.95
C ILE A 68 2.57 1.53 -7.35
N ALA A 69 1.51 0.76 -7.12
CA ALA A 69 1.66 -0.62 -6.63
C ALA A 69 2.44 -1.49 -7.62
N SER A 70 2.18 -1.36 -8.93
CA SER A 70 2.91 -2.09 -9.98
C SER A 70 4.39 -1.71 -10.02
N THR A 71 4.71 -0.42 -9.91
CA THR A 71 6.10 0.05 -9.86
C THR A 71 6.82 -0.49 -8.62
N THR A 72 6.13 -0.54 -7.47
CA THR A 72 6.70 -1.14 -6.25
C THR A 72 6.95 -2.64 -6.44
N VAL A 73 6.01 -3.37 -7.05
CA VAL A 73 6.21 -4.80 -7.36
C VAL A 73 7.41 -4.99 -8.29
N ALA A 74 7.53 -4.15 -9.32
CA ALA A 74 8.67 -4.21 -10.23
C ALA A 74 10.01 -3.98 -9.48
N ALA A 75 10.08 -2.96 -8.61
CA ALA A 75 11.28 -2.69 -7.83
C ALA A 75 11.65 -3.85 -6.89
N VAL A 76 10.67 -4.44 -6.20
CA VAL A 76 10.88 -5.56 -5.29
C VAL A 76 11.33 -6.81 -6.04
N THR A 77 10.65 -7.15 -7.14
CA THR A 77 10.97 -8.36 -7.92
C THR A 77 12.30 -8.24 -8.67
N ALA A 78 12.63 -7.04 -9.18
CA ALA A 78 13.93 -6.76 -9.79
C ALA A 78 15.10 -6.88 -8.80
N ALA A 79 14.85 -6.63 -7.51
CA ALA A 79 15.82 -6.87 -6.44
C ALA A 79 15.91 -8.35 -6.01
N GLY A 80 15.23 -9.26 -6.69
CA GLY A 80 15.20 -10.71 -6.38
C GLY A 80 14.35 -11.09 -5.17
N MET A 81 13.55 -10.16 -4.65
CA MET A 81 12.66 -10.39 -3.52
C MET A 81 11.28 -10.88 -3.99
N GLN A 82 10.61 -11.66 -3.14
CA GLN A 82 9.31 -12.23 -3.46
C GLN A 82 8.19 -11.21 -3.22
N ALA A 83 7.31 -11.06 -4.20
CA ALA A 83 6.10 -10.27 -4.11
C ALA A 83 4.86 -11.14 -4.35
N ALA A 84 3.73 -10.76 -3.76
CA ALA A 84 2.44 -11.37 -4.06
C ALA A 84 1.42 -10.30 -4.43
N TRP A 85 0.57 -10.57 -5.42
CA TRP A 85 -0.57 -9.73 -5.78
C TRP A 85 -1.85 -10.53 -5.66
N LEU A 86 -2.69 -10.13 -4.70
CA LEU A 86 -4.01 -10.73 -4.48
C LEU A 86 -5.06 -9.82 -5.13
N ASP A 87 -5.48 -10.23 -6.32
CA ASP A 87 -6.37 -9.48 -7.21
C ASP A 87 -7.81 -9.97 -7.03
N GLY A 88 -8.46 -9.46 -6.00
CA GLY A 88 -9.79 -9.93 -5.60
C GLY A 88 -10.88 -9.65 -6.62
N ASP A 89 -10.80 -8.58 -7.40
CA ASP A 89 -11.76 -8.21 -8.45
C ASP A 89 -11.37 -8.69 -9.85
N GLY A 90 -10.15 -9.20 -10.02
CA GLY A 90 -9.66 -9.72 -11.30
C GLY A 90 -9.33 -8.64 -12.33
N SER A 91 -9.06 -7.42 -11.87
CA SER A 91 -8.84 -6.24 -12.71
C SER A 91 -7.39 -5.95 -13.08
N LEU A 92 -6.44 -6.72 -12.54
CA LEU A 92 -5.02 -6.52 -12.85
C LEU A 92 -4.75 -6.87 -14.32
N ASP A 93 -4.23 -5.89 -15.05
CA ASP A 93 -3.72 -6.10 -16.40
C ASP A 93 -2.24 -6.50 -16.37
N ILE A 94 -1.98 -7.74 -16.79
CA ILE A 94 -0.63 -8.31 -16.80
C ILE A 94 0.28 -7.63 -17.82
N GLY A 95 -0.28 -7.16 -18.94
CA GLY A 95 0.49 -6.41 -19.94
C GLY A 95 1.05 -5.13 -19.36
N SER A 96 0.21 -4.37 -18.67
CA SER A 96 0.64 -3.16 -17.95
C SER A 96 1.65 -3.47 -16.84
N LEU A 97 1.48 -4.59 -16.11
CA LEU A 97 2.42 -5.00 -15.09
C LEU A 97 3.79 -5.39 -15.69
N ALA A 98 3.79 -6.09 -16.82
CA ALA A 98 5.02 -6.43 -17.56
C ALA A 98 5.76 -5.18 -18.02
N ALA A 99 5.04 -4.16 -18.48
CA ALA A 99 5.62 -2.89 -18.94
C ALA A 99 6.33 -2.12 -17.82
N THR A 100 6.07 -2.40 -16.54
CA THR A 100 6.81 -1.80 -15.42
C THR A 100 8.17 -2.47 -15.14
N GLY A 101 8.52 -3.55 -15.85
CA GLY A 101 9.74 -4.31 -15.61
C GLY A 101 9.63 -5.35 -14.50
N THR A 102 8.41 -5.79 -14.17
CA THR A 102 8.18 -6.85 -13.17
C THR A 102 8.84 -8.16 -13.57
N VAL A 103 9.59 -8.76 -12.65
CA VAL A 103 10.20 -10.10 -12.79
C VAL A 103 9.19 -11.13 -12.28
N PHE A 104 8.50 -11.82 -13.19
CA PHE A 104 7.37 -12.70 -12.87
C PHE A 104 7.77 -13.96 -12.09
N GLU A 105 9.00 -14.40 -12.17
CA GLU A 105 9.56 -15.52 -11.40
C GLU A 105 9.54 -15.25 -9.89
N HIS A 106 9.47 -13.97 -9.51
CA HIS A 106 9.38 -13.51 -8.13
C HIS A 106 7.99 -13.02 -7.74
N LEU A 107 6.96 -13.25 -8.60
CA LEU A 107 5.60 -12.79 -8.37
C LEU A 107 4.61 -13.95 -8.22
N LEU A 108 3.96 -14.04 -7.08
CA LEU A 108 2.74 -14.83 -6.92
C LEU A 108 1.53 -13.97 -7.28
N TRP A 109 0.77 -14.36 -8.30
CA TRP A 109 -0.49 -13.72 -8.64
C TRP A 109 -1.69 -14.61 -8.31
N VAL A 110 -2.52 -14.15 -7.38
CA VAL A 110 -3.79 -14.79 -7.02
C VAL A 110 -4.91 -14.02 -7.70
N ARG A 111 -5.47 -14.60 -8.76
CA ARG A 111 -6.45 -13.94 -9.62
C ARG A 111 -7.88 -14.21 -9.18
N GLY A 112 -8.70 -13.13 -9.13
CA GLY A 112 -10.14 -13.16 -8.94
C GLY A 112 -10.96 -13.49 -10.20
N PRO A 113 -12.30 -13.39 -10.10
CA PRO A 113 -13.01 -12.77 -8.97
C PRO A 113 -13.11 -13.67 -7.74
N LEU A 114 -12.70 -13.13 -6.61
CA LEU A 114 -12.79 -13.78 -5.30
C LEU A 114 -13.70 -12.93 -4.41
N GLY A 115 -14.62 -13.54 -3.69
CA GLY A 115 -15.36 -12.81 -2.66
C GLY A 115 -14.41 -12.31 -1.55
N THR A 116 -14.81 -11.24 -0.85
CA THR A 116 -14.00 -10.58 0.18
C THR A 116 -13.41 -11.57 1.19
N ASP A 117 -14.19 -12.51 1.70
CA ASP A 117 -13.71 -13.50 2.69
C ASP A 117 -12.59 -14.40 2.13
N ARG A 118 -12.70 -14.79 0.86
CA ARG A 118 -11.70 -15.64 0.22
C ARG A 118 -10.38 -14.90 0.00
N VAL A 119 -10.45 -13.65 -0.47
CA VAL A 119 -9.25 -12.84 -0.68
C VAL A 119 -8.57 -12.50 0.65
N MET A 120 -9.33 -12.23 1.71
CA MET A 120 -8.78 -12.00 3.05
C MET A 120 -8.14 -13.25 3.64
N LYS A 121 -8.75 -14.43 3.43
CA LYS A 121 -8.16 -15.71 3.84
C LYS A 121 -6.87 -16.01 3.08
N ALA A 122 -6.85 -15.78 1.77
CA ALA A 122 -5.64 -15.93 0.95
C ALA A 122 -4.54 -14.96 1.42
N ALA A 123 -4.89 -13.70 1.71
CA ALA A 123 -3.96 -12.71 2.24
C ALA A 123 -3.33 -13.16 3.56
N SER A 124 -4.14 -13.67 4.49
CA SER A 124 -3.64 -14.21 5.75
C SER A 124 -2.65 -15.37 5.53
N GLN A 125 -2.96 -16.31 4.63
CA GLN A 125 -2.07 -17.43 4.33
C GLN A 125 -0.75 -16.98 3.71
N VAL A 126 -0.82 -16.06 2.72
CA VAL A 126 0.36 -15.52 2.04
C VAL A 126 1.25 -14.73 3.01
N ILE A 127 0.68 -13.84 3.81
CA ILE A 127 1.43 -13.04 4.80
C ILE A 127 2.04 -13.95 5.87
N SER A 128 1.25 -14.88 6.42
CA SER A 128 1.73 -15.78 7.49
C SER A 128 2.83 -16.76 7.05
N SER A 129 2.99 -16.97 5.74
CA SER A 129 4.09 -17.79 5.21
C SER A 129 5.47 -17.19 5.48
N GLY A 130 5.56 -15.86 5.63
CA GLY A 130 6.81 -15.13 5.82
C GLY A 130 7.77 -15.14 4.63
N VAL A 131 7.31 -15.61 3.46
CA VAL A 131 8.13 -15.70 2.24
C VAL A 131 8.18 -14.39 1.49
N PHE A 132 7.09 -13.59 1.57
CA PHE A 132 6.91 -12.41 0.73
C PHE A 132 7.34 -11.13 1.44
N GLU A 133 8.19 -10.37 0.78
CA GLU A 133 8.59 -9.04 1.21
C GLU A 133 7.46 -8.01 1.03
N LEU A 134 6.72 -8.18 -0.07
CA LEU A 134 5.62 -7.32 -0.46
C LEU A 134 4.36 -8.12 -0.77
N VAL A 135 3.23 -7.70 -0.23
CA VAL A 135 1.91 -8.22 -0.60
C VAL A 135 1.04 -7.05 -1.05
N VAL A 136 0.60 -7.04 -2.30
CA VAL A 136 -0.42 -6.12 -2.80
C VAL A 136 -1.77 -6.79 -2.65
N LEU A 137 -2.67 -6.16 -1.91
CA LEU A 137 -4.00 -6.66 -1.63
C LEU A 137 -5.05 -5.72 -2.25
N ARG A 138 -5.76 -6.21 -3.25
CA ARG A 138 -6.92 -5.55 -3.85
C ARG A 138 -8.18 -6.34 -3.49
N PRO A 139 -8.91 -5.89 -2.46
CA PRO A 139 -10.14 -6.57 -2.07
C PRO A 139 -11.23 -6.35 -3.11
N SER A 140 -12.13 -7.33 -3.27
CA SER A 140 -13.32 -7.19 -4.09
C SER A 140 -14.45 -6.56 -3.30
N GLY A 141 -15.12 -5.56 -3.89
CA GLY A 141 -16.33 -4.94 -3.37
C GLY A 141 -16.10 -3.71 -2.48
N GLU A 142 -17.15 -2.90 -2.39
CA GLU A 142 -17.15 -1.60 -1.68
C GLU A 142 -17.68 -1.73 -0.24
N ARG A 143 -18.26 -2.87 0.14
CA ARG A 143 -18.91 -3.05 1.44
C ARG A 143 -18.19 -4.07 2.29
N TRP A 144 -17.78 -3.64 3.46
CA TRP A 144 -17.16 -4.47 4.46
C TRP A 144 -18.19 -4.92 5.50
N SER A 145 -18.15 -6.20 5.86
CA SER A 145 -18.98 -6.72 6.93
C SER A 145 -18.55 -6.16 8.30
N SER A 146 -19.42 -6.25 9.29
CA SER A 146 -19.11 -5.84 10.67
C SER A 146 -17.90 -6.57 11.28
N GLY A 147 -17.50 -7.72 10.71
CA GLY A 147 -16.30 -8.46 11.11
C GLY A 147 -15.01 -8.02 10.44
N ALA A 148 -15.06 -7.09 9.48
CA ALA A 148 -13.90 -6.68 8.70
C ALA A 148 -12.79 -6.07 9.55
N ALA A 149 -13.12 -5.29 10.57
CA ALA A 149 -12.13 -4.67 11.47
C ALA A 149 -11.25 -5.74 12.16
N MET A 150 -11.84 -6.86 12.55
CA MET A 150 -11.10 -7.97 13.18
C MET A 150 -10.18 -8.68 12.17
N GLN A 151 -10.63 -8.86 10.94
CA GLN A 151 -9.82 -9.45 9.86
C GLN A 151 -8.61 -8.55 9.55
N TRP A 152 -8.81 -7.24 9.46
CA TRP A 152 -7.73 -6.26 9.24
C TRP A 152 -6.75 -6.22 10.40
N ALA A 153 -7.22 -6.21 11.65
CA ALA A 153 -6.38 -6.26 12.83
C ALA A 153 -5.54 -7.55 12.87
N ARG A 154 -6.10 -8.67 12.39
CA ARG A 154 -5.36 -9.92 12.23
C ARG A 154 -4.26 -9.80 11.19
N LEU A 155 -4.57 -9.31 9.96
CA LEU A 155 -3.57 -9.13 8.91
C LEU A 155 -2.46 -8.17 9.34
N SER A 156 -2.80 -7.10 10.08
CA SER A 156 -1.79 -6.16 10.61
C SER A 156 -0.82 -6.85 11.57
N ARG A 157 -1.32 -7.73 12.45
CA ARG A 157 -0.46 -8.50 13.37
C ARG A 157 0.41 -9.52 12.62
N GLU A 158 -0.16 -10.21 11.63
CA GLU A 158 0.56 -11.16 10.79
C GLU A 158 1.68 -10.47 10.01
N ALA A 159 1.39 -9.31 9.39
CA ALA A 159 2.39 -8.49 8.68
C ALA A 159 3.52 -8.03 9.61
N GLY A 160 3.18 -7.62 10.85
CA GLY A 160 4.16 -7.29 11.87
C GLY A 160 5.06 -8.46 12.27
N ALA A 161 4.48 -9.64 12.44
CA ALA A 161 5.20 -10.85 12.86
C ALA A 161 6.15 -11.36 11.77
N THR A 162 5.75 -11.31 10.51
CA THR A 162 6.54 -11.79 9.36
C THR A 162 7.41 -10.73 8.71
N ARG A 163 7.30 -9.46 9.15
CA ARG A 163 7.95 -8.29 8.55
C ARG A 163 7.53 -8.01 7.11
N THR A 164 6.40 -8.53 6.68
CA THR A 164 5.85 -8.33 5.35
C THR A 164 5.28 -6.90 5.21
N THR A 165 5.61 -6.22 4.13
CA THR A 165 4.99 -4.95 3.76
C THR A 165 3.71 -5.24 2.98
N VAL A 166 2.59 -4.66 3.40
CA VAL A 166 1.32 -4.87 2.70
C VAL A 166 0.82 -3.55 2.13
N LEU A 167 0.55 -3.52 0.83
CA LEU A 167 -0.12 -2.42 0.15
C LEU A 167 -1.59 -2.79 -0.05
N VAL A 168 -2.50 -2.00 0.48
CA VAL A 168 -3.93 -2.21 0.32
C VAL A 168 -4.49 -1.18 -0.65
N LEU A 169 -4.97 -1.64 -1.81
CA LEU A 169 -5.68 -0.81 -2.77
C LEU A 169 -7.14 -0.69 -2.33
N ALA A 170 -7.46 0.32 -1.51
CA ALA A 170 -8.78 0.52 -0.96
C ALA A 170 -9.84 0.75 -2.06
N GLY A 171 -10.99 0.13 -1.94
CA GLY A 171 -12.11 0.29 -2.88
C GLY A 171 -12.84 1.61 -2.72
N SER A 172 -12.94 2.11 -1.49
CA SER A 172 -13.64 3.35 -1.14
C SER A 172 -12.81 4.18 -0.16
N PRO A 173 -12.99 5.54 -0.16
CA PRO A 173 -12.32 6.42 0.77
C PRO A 173 -12.76 6.18 2.22
N GLY A 174 -11.84 6.44 3.16
CA GLY A 174 -12.16 6.47 4.58
C GLY A 174 -12.44 5.11 5.21
N MET A 175 -11.89 4.03 4.65
CA MET A 175 -11.98 2.71 5.25
C MET A 175 -11.07 2.64 6.48
N PRO A 176 -11.59 2.56 7.71
CA PRO A 176 -10.77 2.55 8.91
C PRO A 176 -10.10 1.18 9.06
N ILE A 177 -8.84 1.08 8.67
CA ILE A 177 -8.02 -0.09 8.97
C ILE A 177 -7.15 0.24 10.18
N PRO A 178 -7.37 -0.39 11.33
CA PRO A 178 -6.60 -0.11 12.53
C PRO A 178 -5.10 -0.32 12.33
N GLY A 179 -4.29 0.68 12.65
CA GLY A 179 -2.84 0.60 12.59
C GLY A 179 -2.25 0.65 11.18
N SER A 180 -3.02 1.05 10.18
CA SER A 180 -2.53 1.31 8.83
C SER A 180 -1.93 2.71 8.72
N TYR A 181 -1.04 2.86 7.73
CA TYR A 181 -0.51 4.13 7.29
C TYR A 181 -1.27 4.55 6.03
N GLY A 182 -1.94 5.69 6.07
CA GLY A 182 -2.77 6.19 4.97
C GLY A 182 -1.95 6.98 3.96
N VAL A 183 -2.11 6.66 2.69
CA VAL A 183 -1.56 7.44 1.58
C VAL A 183 -2.72 7.81 0.66
N PHE A 184 -2.97 9.10 0.53
CA PHE A 184 -4.09 9.66 -0.20
C PHE A 184 -3.62 10.16 -1.57
N PHE A 185 -4.38 9.83 -2.59
CA PHE A 185 -4.07 10.20 -3.96
C PHE A 185 -5.08 11.22 -4.48
N SER A 186 -4.56 12.34 -4.97
CA SER A 186 -5.35 13.31 -5.72
C SER A 186 -5.57 12.84 -7.17
N PRO A 187 -6.50 13.45 -7.91
CA PRO A 187 -6.71 13.13 -9.30
C PRO A 187 -5.41 13.19 -10.10
N MET A 188 -5.20 12.18 -10.93
CA MET A 188 -4.06 12.13 -11.83
C MET A 188 -4.25 13.14 -12.96
N LEU A 189 -3.27 14.02 -13.14
CA LEU A 189 -3.21 14.94 -14.28
C LEU A 189 -2.44 14.25 -15.41
N THR A 190 -3.14 13.86 -16.46
CA THR A 190 -2.56 13.22 -17.63
C THR A 190 -2.02 14.26 -18.62
N ARG A 191 -0.83 14.03 -19.15
CA ARG A 191 -0.24 14.83 -20.21
C ARG A 191 -0.32 14.06 -21.52
N TRP A 192 -0.93 14.69 -22.52
CA TRP A 192 -1.11 14.13 -23.84
C TRP A 192 -0.28 14.91 -24.85
N THR A 193 0.42 14.22 -25.76
CA THR A 193 1.13 14.79 -26.89
C THR A 193 0.40 14.46 -28.18
N GLY A 194 0.33 15.40 -29.09
CA GLY A 194 -0.30 15.25 -30.39
C GLY A 194 -0.96 16.56 -30.87
N PRO A 195 -1.38 16.62 -32.12
CA PRO A 195 -2.08 17.79 -32.67
C PRO A 195 -3.41 18.00 -31.92
N PHE A 196 -3.70 19.26 -31.62
CA PHE A 196 -4.96 19.62 -30.95
C PHE A 196 -6.18 19.10 -31.74
N GLY A 197 -7.07 18.36 -31.07
CA GLY A 197 -8.27 17.79 -31.69
C GLY A 197 -8.11 16.42 -32.35
N GLN A 198 -6.91 15.80 -32.27
CA GLN A 198 -6.69 14.43 -32.69
C GLN A 198 -6.38 13.55 -31.49
N ALA A 199 -6.54 12.20 -31.62
CA ALA A 199 -6.13 11.27 -30.58
C ALA A 199 -4.61 11.41 -30.34
N GLY A 200 -4.24 11.94 -29.17
CA GLY A 200 -2.87 12.09 -28.75
C GLY A 200 -2.33 10.83 -28.09
N PHE A 201 -1.04 10.75 -27.95
CA PHE A 201 -0.39 9.73 -27.12
C PHE A 201 -0.29 10.22 -25.69
N LEU A 202 -0.50 9.33 -24.71
CA LEU A 202 -0.26 9.61 -23.32
C LEU A 202 1.26 9.74 -23.10
N ASP A 203 1.73 10.97 -22.81
CA ASP A 203 3.14 11.29 -22.64
C ASP A 203 3.60 11.21 -21.18
N GLY A 204 2.66 11.27 -20.28
CA GLY A 204 2.95 11.17 -18.85
C GLY A 204 1.76 11.49 -17.98
N ALA A 205 1.95 11.31 -16.69
CA ALA A 205 0.95 11.66 -15.70
C ALA A 205 1.62 12.22 -14.45
N THR A 206 0.98 13.23 -13.84
CA THR A 206 1.38 13.77 -12.54
C THR A 206 0.37 13.32 -11.51
N ILE A 207 0.83 12.69 -10.45
CA ILE A 207 0.02 12.24 -9.32
C ILE A 207 0.42 13.06 -8.11
N GLN A 208 -0.55 13.67 -7.43
CA GLN A 208 -0.32 14.29 -6.13
C GLN A 208 -0.62 13.27 -5.04
N VAL A 209 0.32 13.11 -4.13
CA VAL A 209 0.23 12.15 -3.03
C VAL A 209 0.35 12.89 -1.71
N ASN A 210 -0.54 12.60 -0.78
CA ASN A 210 -0.49 13.10 0.59
C ASN A 210 -0.37 11.90 1.54
N ALA A 211 0.55 11.95 2.48
CA ALA A 211 0.72 10.91 3.49
C ALA A 211 0.13 11.36 4.83
N ASP A 212 -0.47 10.42 5.55
CA ASP A 212 -1.14 10.66 6.82
C ASP A 212 -0.13 10.56 7.97
N ASP A 213 0.79 11.53 8.03
CA ASP A 213 1.60 11.80 9.21
C ASP A 213 2.05 13.28 9.18
N ASP A 214 1.46 14.11 10.01
CA ASP A 214 1.89 15.46 10.39
C ASP A 214 2.24 16.47 9.28
N GLY A 215 1.40 16.61 8.29
CA GLY A 215 1.49 17.75 7.41
C GLY A 215 1.45 17.42 5.93
N ALA A 216 0.38 17.88 5.32
CA ALA A 216 0.17 17.82 3.88
C ALA A 216 1.35 18.41 3.12
N THR A 217 2.27 17.58 2.68
CA THR A 217 3.26 17.95 1.68
C THR A 217 2.86 17.30 0.38
N SER A 218 2.21 18.06 -0.50
CA SER A 218 1.95 17.62 -1.86
C SER A 218 3.28 17.58 -2.61
N ILE A 219 3.77 16.40 -2.93
CA ILE A 219 4.90 16.23 -3.85
C ILE A 219 4.29 15.81 -5.19
N PRO A 220 4.53 16.57 -6.26
CA PRO A 220 4.21 16.09 -7.59
C PRO A 220 5.17 14.93 -7.93
N ALA A 221 4.67 13.71 -7.84
CA ALA A 221 5.38 12.57 -8.42
C ALA A 221 5.14 12.61 -9.93
N THR A 222 6.14 13.04 -10.69
CA THR A 222 6.13 12.92 -12.14
C THR A 222 6.63 11.52 -12.46
N ALA A 223 5.73 10.60 -12.76
CA ALA A 223 6.12 9.36 -13.40
C ALA A 223 6.27 9.66 -14.88
N ASP A 224 7.50 9.83 -15.35
CA ASP A 224 7.80 9.81 -16.78
C ASP A 224 7.62 8.37 -17.27
N TYR A 225 6.51 8.10 -17.88
CA TYR A 225 6.37 6.93 -18.74
C TYR A 225 7.11 7.26 -20.03
N GLY A 226 8.40 6.91 -20.09
CA GLY A 226 9.16 6.97 -21.32
C GLY A 226 8.39 6.26 -22.42
N GLY A 227 8.20 6.95 -23.55
CA GLY A 227 7.39 6.45 -24.64
C GLY A 227 7.82 5.04 -25.03
N LEU A 228 6.83 4.17 -25.14
CA LEU A 228 6.97 2.92 -25.86
C LEU A 228 7.30 3.27 -27.32
N GLN A 229 8.58 3.12 -27.70
CA GLN A 229 9.00 3.04 -29.11
C GLN A 229 8.71 1.64 -29.63
#